data_dfb2a09d7390cf76a56b3d9dc2c1812e
#
_entry.id   dfb2a09d7390cf76a56b3d9dc2c1812e
#
_cell.length_a   1.000
_cell.length_b   1.000
_cell.length_c   1.000
_cell.angle_alpha   90.00
_cell.angle_beta   90.00
_cell.angle_gamma   90.00
#
_symmetry.space_group_name_H-M   'P 1'
#
loop_
_entity.id
_entity.type
_entity.pdbx_description
1 polymer ?
#
loop_
_entity_poly.entity_id
_entity_poly.type
_entity_poly.pdbx_seq_one_letter_code
_entity_poly.pdbx_strand_id
1 'polypeptide(L)'
;MNDTDFSGLSRPLQPMPQFVKDALLERGLFDAYRGRPAYQQNDYLSWINRAKRPQTKEKRLQQMLDELVRGDLYMKMDYTPPSNRA
;
A
#
# COMPACT_ATOMS: atom_id res chain seq x y z
N MET A 1 -17.53 -10.47 -0.75
CA MET A 1 -16.09 -10.42 -0.47
C MET A 1 -15.61 -8.98 -0.54
N ASN A 2 -14.83 -8.57 0.40
CA ASN A 2 -14.35 -7.19 0.38
C ASN A 2 -12.92 -7.13 -0.12
N ASP A 3 -12.43 -5.91 -0.35
CA ASP A 3 -11.13 -5.68 -0.94
C ASP A 3 -9.98 -6.10 -0.04
N THR A 4 -10.27 -6.36 1.22
CA THR A 4 -9.23 -6.72 2.18
C THR A 4 -9.25 -8.20 2.54
N ASP A 5 -9.92 -9.01 1.73
CA ASP A 5 -9.90 -10.45 1.95
C ASP A 5 -8.60 -11.02 1.38
N PHE A 6 -7.74 -11.50 2.27
CA PHE A 6 -6.45 -12.01 1.88
C PHE A 6 -6.41 -13.51 1.71
N SER A 7 -7.55 -14.18 1.80
CA SER A 7 -7.56 -15.65 1.78
C SER A 7 -7.01 -16.24 0.49
N GLY A 8 -7.02 -15.47 -0.61
CA GLY A 8 -6.53 -15.95 -1.88
C GLY A 8 -5.06 -15.66 -2.15
N LEU A 9 -4.36 -15.02 -1.22
CA LEU A 9 -2.96 -14.68 -1.44
C LEU A 9 -2.09 -15.92 -1.31
N SER A 10 -1.15 -16.08 -2.26
CA SER A 10 -0.21 -17.19 -2.23
C SER A 10 1.03 -16.88 -1.41
N ARG A 11 1.24 -15.63 -1.03
CA ARG A 11 2.42 -15.24 -0.25
C ARG A 11 1.99 -14.82 1.15
N PRO A 12 2.93 -14.83 2.13
CA PRO A 12 2.58 -14.49 3.50
C PRO A 12 2.07 -13.06 3.62
N LEU A 13 1.14 -12.87 4.53
CA LEU A 13 0.70 -11.53 4.89
C LEU A 13 1.82 -10.81 5.62
N GLN A 14 1.99 -9.55 5.29
CA GLN A 14 3.00 -8.72 5.91
C GLN A 14 2.38 -7.86 7.00
N PRO A 15 3.04 -7.75 8.15
CA PRO A 15 2.53 -6.86 9.19
C PRO A 15 2.73 -5.42 8.77
N MET A 16 1.84 -4.55 9.23
CA MET A 16 1.99 -3.12 9.01
C MET A 16 2.77 -2.53 10.18
N PRO A 17 3.99 -2.05 9.93
CA PRO A 17 4.74 -1.38 10.99
C PRO A 17 4.03 -0.13 11.47
N GLN A 18 4.26 0.23 12.72
CA GLN A 18 3.61 1.40 13.29
C GLN A 18 3.94 2.67 12.51
N PHE A 19 5.18 2.80 12.04
CA PHE A 19 5.55 4.04 11.33
C PHE A 19 4.79 4.19 10.02
N VAL A 20 4.43 3.07 9.38
CA VAL A 20 3.61 3.12 8.16
C VAL A 20 2.19 3.54 8.52
N LYS A 21 1.63 2.94 9.56
CA LYS A 21 0.29 3.27 9.99
C LYS A 21 0.19 4.74 10.37
N ASP A 22 1.17 5.23 11.12
CA ASP A 22 1.19 6.63 11.54
C ASP A 22 1.21 7.56 10.33
N ALA A 23 2.02 7.24 9.33
CA ALA A 23 2.11 8.07 8.14
C ALA A 23 0.80 8.09 7.36
N LEU A 24 0.16 6.93 7.25
CA LEU A 24 -1.13 6.85 6.54
C LEU A 24 -2.19 7.68 7.26
N LEU A 25 -2.23 7.58 8.58
CA LEU A 25 -3.21 8.35 9.37
C LEU A 25 -2.91 9.84 9.29
N GLU A 26 -1.65 10.21 9.43
CA GLU A 26 -1.24 11.61 9.43
C GLU A 26 -1.55 12.29 8.10
N ARG A 27 -1.38 11.57 7.01
CA ARG A 27 -1.63 12.10 5.67
C ARG A 27 -3.08 11.92 5.23
N GLY A 28 -3.92 11.28 6.03
CA GLY A 28 -5.30 11.04 5.65
C GLY A 28 -5.44 10.06 4.50
N LEU A 29 -4.49 9.14 4.36
CA LEU A 29 -4.45 8.22 3.23
C LEU A 29 -4.81 6.79 3.58
N PHE A 30 -5.28 6.54 4.80
CA PHE A 30 -5.57 5.17 5.22
C PHE A 30 -6.69 4.57 4.36
N ASP A 31 -7.72 5.36 4.05
CA ASP A 31 -8.81 4.88 3.22
C ASP A 31 -8.34 4.59 1.80
N ALA A 32 -7.48 5.44 1.26
CA ALA A 32 -6.91 5.20 -0.06
C ALA A 32 -6.10 3.91 -0.09
N TYR A 33 -5.35 3.65 0.99
CA TYR A 33 -4.60 2.41 1.12
C TYR A 33 -5.54 1.20 1.16
N ARG A 34 -6.58 1.30 2.00
CA ARG A 34 -7.53 0.21 2.16
C ARG A 34 -8.35 -0.04 0.90
N GLY A 35 -8.48 0.97 0.06
CA GLY A 35 -9.19 0.82 -1.21
C GLY A 35 -8.39 0.10 -2.28
N ARG A 36 -7.08 -0.10 -2.07
CA ARG A 36 -6.28 -0.86 -3.03
C ARG A 36 -6.58 -2.35 -2.90
N PRO A 37 -6.41 -3.10 -3.99
CA PRO A 37 -6.57 -4.56 -3.90
C PRO A 37 -5.65 -5.15 -2.84
N ALA A 38 -6.09 -6.26 -2.24
CA ALA A 38 -5.35 -6.87 -1.14
C ALA A 38 -3.90 -7.19 -1.52
N TYR A 39 -3.68 -7.67 -2.75
CA TYR A 39 -2.32 -8.02 -3.15
C TYR A 39 -1.42 -6.79 -3.22
N GLN A 40 -1.96 -5.62 -3.60
CA GLN A 40 -1.18 -4.40 -3.64
C GLN A 40 -0.83 -3.92 -2.24
N GLN A 41 -1.78 -3.99 -1.32
CA GLN A 41 -1.53 -3.63 0.07
C GLN A 41 -0.40 -4.48 0.63
N ASN A 42 -0.47 -5.78 0.42
CA ASN A 42 0.53 -6.70 0.93
C ASN A 42 1.89 -6.49 0.25
N ASP A 43 1.88 -6.21 -1.03
CA ASP A 43 3.13 -5.97 -1.76
C ASP A 43 3.84 -4.72 -1.28
N TYR A 44 3.10 -3.65 -1.02
CA TYR A 44 3.71 -2.43 -0.48
C TYR A 44 4.37 -2.70 0.86
N LEU A 45 3.68 -3.41 1.75
CA LEU A 45 4.25 -3.70 3.07
C LEU A 45 5.46 -4.61 2.96
N SER A 46 5.39 -5.63 2.11
CA SER A 46 6.52 -6.52 1.91
C SER A 46 7.73 -5.74 1.40
N TRP A 47 7.52 -4.86 0.45
CA TRP A 47 8.57 -4.07 -0.15
C TRP A 47 9.21 -3.12 0.88
N ILE A 48 8.38 -2.44 1.68
CA ILE A 48 8.88 -1.56 2.72
C ILE A 48 9.61 -2.35 3.79
N ASN A 49 9.02 -3.47 4.22
CA ASN A 49 9.62 -4.28 5.29
C ASN A 49 10.95 -4.91 4.90
N ARG A 50 11.16 -5.18 3.61
CA ARG A 50 12.41 -5.79 3.15
C ARG A 50 13.57 -4.82 3.08
N ALA A 51 13.31 -3.52 3.14
CA ALA A 51 14.38 -2.55 3.14
C ALA A 51 15.16 -2.66 4.44
N LYS A 52 16.48 -2.66 4.33
CA LYS A 52 17.32 -2.86 5.51
C LYS A 52 17.72 -1.55 6.17
N ARG A 53 17.81 -0.48 5.39
CA ARG A 53 18.24 0.81 5.93
C ARG A 53 17.04 1.69 6.21
N PRO A 54 17.08 2.47 7.29
CA PRO A 54 15.95 3.37 7.59
C PRO A 54 15.63 4.33 6.46
N GLN A 55 16.63 4.87 5.78
CA GLN A 55 16.36 5.81 4.70
C GLN A 55 15.73 5.12 3.50
N THR A 56 16.04 3.84 3.28
CA THR A 56 15.39 3.10 2.21
C THR A 56 13.93 2.82 2.56
N LYS A 57 13.67 2.47 3.82
CA LYS A 57 12.29 2.27 4.27
C LYS A 57 11.49 3.55 4.10
N GLU A 58 12.07 4.68 4.47
CA GLU A 58 11.39 5.96 4.35
C GLU A 58 11.12 6.30 2.89
N LYS A 59 12.09 6.05 2.01
CA LYS A 59 11.94 6.33 0.59
C LYS A 59 10.81 5.51 -0.02
N ARG A 60 10.75 4.23 0.35
CA ARG A 60 9.70 3.35 -0.15
C ARG A 60 8.34 3.74 0.41
N LEU A 61 8.30 4.14 1.67
CA LEU A 61 7.06 4.64 2.26
C LEU A 61 6.57 5.88 1.51
N GLN A 62 7.47 6.82 1.23
CA GLN A 62 7.07 8.03 0.52
C GLN A 62 6.55 7.72 -0.87
N GLN A 63 7.17 6.77 -1.56
CA GLN A 63 6.66 6.37 -2.87
C GLN A 63 5.24 5.82 -2.77
N MET A 64 4.99 4.94 -1.78
CA MET A 64 3.64 4.43 -1.58
C MET A 64 2.66 5.57 -1.33
N LEU A 65 3.02 6.50 -0.44
CA LEU A 65 2.12 7.61 -0.13
C LEU A 65 1.83 8.45 -1.36
N ASP A 66 2.85 8.74 -2.17
CA ASP A 66 2.66 9.51 -3.38
C ASP A 66 1.75 8.79 -4.37
N GLU A 67 1.92 7.49 -4.50
CA GLU A 67 1.07 6.70 -5.40
C GLU A 67 -0.36 6.63 -4.91
N LEU A 68 -0.55 6.59 -3.60
CA LEU A 68 -1.90 6.64 -3.03
C LEU A 68 -2.58 7.97 -3.29
N VAL A 69 -1.83 9.06 -3.21
CA VAL A 69 -2.37 10.37 -3.52
C VAL A 69 -2.81 10.44 -4.98
N ARG A 70 -1.99 9.91 -5.88
CA ARG A 70 -2.30 9.90 -7.30
C ARG A 70 -3.47 8.98 -7.61
N GLY A 71 -3.49 7.82 -6.99
CA GLY A 71 -4.56 6.85 -7.20
C GLY A 71 -4.44 6.03 -8.48
N ASP A 72 -3.60 6.42 -9.42
CA ASP A 72 -3.48 5.76 -10.72
C ASP A 72 -2.11 5.15 -10.96
N LEU A 73 -1.33 4.97 -9.90
CA LEU A 73 -0.02 4.33 -9.99
C LEU A 73 0.10 3.22 -8.96
N TYR A 74 0.82 2.18 -9.35
CA TYR A 74 1.17 1.08 -8.45
C TYR A 74 2.57 0.64 -8.81
N MET A 75 3.51 0.81 -7.89
CA MET A 75 4.93 0.47 -8.10
C MET A 75 5.46 1.11 -9.39
N LYS A 76 5.12 2.38 -9.58
CA LYS A 76 5.50 3.19 -10.73
C LYS A 76 4.88 2.72 -12.05
N MET A 77 3.95 1.78 -12.00
CA MET A 77 3.23 1.32 -13.18
C MET A 77 1.84 1.92 -13.19
N ASP A 78 1.33 2.14 -14.38
CA ASP A 78 -0.04 2.62 -14.52
C ASP A 78 -1.00 1.62 -13.89
N TYR A 79 -1.98 2.14 -13.16
CA TYR A 79 -2.98 1.32 -12.51
C TYR A 79 -4.33 2.01 -12.66
N THR A 80 -5.28 1.27 -13.23
CA THR A 80 -6.64 1.79 -13.36
C THR A 80 -7.48 1.21 -12.23
N PRO A 81 -7.91 2.04 -11.26
CA PRO A 81 -8.71 1.54 -10.15
C PRO A 81 -10.02 0.97 -10.68
N PRO A 82 -10.56 -0.06 -10.02
CA PRO A 82 -11.89 -0.53 -10.35
C PRO A 82 -12.83 0.64 -10.12
N SER A 83 -13.58 0.90 -11.08
CA SER A 83 -14.37 2.06 -10.98
C SER A 83 -15.44 2.01 -9.98
N ASN A 84 -15.49 2.68 -9.73
CA ASN A 84 -16.30 2.77 -9.18
C ASN A 84 -17.13 3.68 -9.70
N ARG A 85 -17.16 3.80 -10.28
CA ARG A 85 -17.72 4.44 -10.76
C ARG A 85 -18.58 4.42 -10.83
N ALA A 86 -18.67 4.31 -10.61
CA ALA A 86 -19.51 4.45 -10.61
C ALA A 86 -20.20 4.68 -10.66
#